data_0908b46ea2675a5892499cbda25d9f7f
#
_entry.id   0908b46ea2675a5892499cbda25d9f7f
#
_cell.length_a   1.000
_cell.length_b   1.000
_cell.length_c   1.000
_cell.angle_alpha   90.00
_cell.angle_beta   90.00
_cell.angle_gamma   90.00
#
_symmetry.space_group_name_H-M   'P 1'
#
loop_
_entity.id
_entity.type
_entity.pdbx_description
1 polymer ?
#
loop_
_entity_poly.entity_id
_entity_poly.type
_entity_poly.pdbx_seq_one_letter_code
_entity_poly.pdbx_strand_id
1 'polypeptide(L)'
;PTPRRCVALGKALRELITAWPQDLRVGVIASGGLSHFVVDEALDNQVIDAIRRKDSAALAAFDPQQLQAGSSEIRNWLVVGELARELDLEWVEYVPGYRTPALTGTGLAFAAWTTLP
;
A
#
# COMPACT_ATOMS: atom_id res chain seq x y z
N PRO A 1 -13.76 3.07 0.48
CA PRO A 1 -13.30 4.41 0.81
C PRO A 1 -12.45 5.01 -0.31
N THR A 2 -12.38 6.33 -0.36
CA THR A 2 -11.50 7.03 -1.29
C THR A 2 -10.04 6.88 -0.89
N PRO A 3 -9.09 7.05 -1.82
CA PRO A 3 -7.66 7.09 -1.47
C PRO A 3 -7.33 8.12 -0.37
N ARG A 4 -7.96 9.30 -0.41
CA ARG A 4 -7.84 10.31 0.65
C ARG A 4 -8.21 9.77 2.03
N ARG A 5 -9.32 9.04 2.11
CA ARG A 5 -9.78 8.45 3.38
C ARG A 5 -8.86 7.32 3.83
N CYS A 6 -8.31 6.55 2.90
CA CYS A 6 -7.33 5.52 3.23
C CYS A 6 -6.07 6.12 3.86
N VAL A 7 -5.56 7.20 3.29
CA VAL A 7 -4.41 7.93 3.84
C VAL A 7 -4.75 8.54 5.20
N ALA A 8 -5.92 9.14 5.35
CA ALA A 8 -6.38 9.67 6.64
C ALA A 8 -6.49 8.58 7.70
N LEU A 9 -7.00 7.39 7.33
CA LEU A 9 -7.07 6.24 8.22
C LEU A 9 -5.68 5.77 8.63
N GLY A 10 -4.75 5.65 7.69
CA GLY A 10 -3.37 5.26 7.97
C GLY A 10 -2.69 6.20 8.96
N LYS A 11 -2.87 7.51 8.78
CA LYS A 11 -2.38 8.52 9.71
C LYS A 11 -2.98 8.36 11.09
N ALA A 12 -4.30 8.24 11.17
CA ALA A 12 -5.00 8.07 12.46
C ALA A 12 -4.55 6.83 13.20
N LEU A 13 -4.39 5.70 12.50
CA LEU A 13 -3.90 4.46 13.10
C LEU A 13 -2.47 4.61 13.62
N ARG A 14 -1.59 5.27 12.86
CA ARG A 14 -0.21 5.55 13.31
C ARG A 14 -0.22 6.36 14.60
N GLU A 15 -1.03 7.41 14.67
CA GLU A 15 -1.16 8.26 15.86
C GLU A 15 -1.69 7.48 17.06
N LEU A 16 -2.70 6.65 16.87
CA LEU A 16 -3.27 5.80 17.91
C LEU A 16 -2.25 4.78 18.43
N ILE A 17 -1.54 4.11 17.55
CA ILE A 17 -0.51 3.12 17.91
C ILE A 17 0.62 3.80 18.69
N THR A 18 1.08 4.96 18.22
CA THR A 18 2.14 5.72 18.87
C THR A 18 1.73 6.20 20.26
N ALA A 19 0.47 6.58 20.43
CA ALA A 19 -0.08 7.07 21.71
C ALA A 19 -0.50 5.93 22.65
N TRP A 20 -0.44 4.67 22.22
CA TRP A 20 -0.87 3.55 23.04
C TRP A 20 0.00 3.45 24.30
N PRO A 21 -0.61 3.39 25.50
CA PRO A 21 0.15 3.51 26.75
C PRO A 21 0.94 2.27 27.14
N GLN A 22 0.63 1.12 26.52
CA GLN A 22 1.31 -0.14 26.82
C GLN A 22 2.51 -0.32 25.89
N ASP A 23 3.58 -0.90 26.41
CA ASP A 23 4.76 -1.27 25.62
C ASP A 23 4.46 -2.56 24.83
N LEU A 24 3.87 -2.40 23.67
CA LEU A 24 3.47 -3.52 22.80
C LEU A 24 4.25 -3.49 21.49
N ARG A 25 4.55 -4.68 21.00
CA ARG A 25 5.02 -4.85 19.62
C ARG A 25 3.79 -4.99 18.73
N VAL A 26 3.56 -4.01 17.88
CA VAL A 26 2.41 -3.97 16.98
C VAL A 26 2.86 -4.31 15.55
N GLY A 27 2.27 -5.36 14.99
CA GLY A 27 2.43 -5.70 13.58
C GLY A 27 1.23 -5.19 12.78
N VAL A 28 1.49 -4.59 11.62
CA VAL A 28 0.45 -4.14 10.70
C VAL A 28 0.71 -4.75 9.33
N ILE A 29 -0.32 -5.34 8.75
CA ILE A 29 -0.21 -6.08 7.50
C ILE A 29 -1.20 -5.52 6.49
N ALA A 30 -0.72 -5.14 5.29
CA ALA A 30 -1.56 -4.93 4.13
C ALA A 30 -1.77 -6.29 3.47
N SER A 31 -2.98 -6.83 3.57
CA SER A 31 -3.33 -8.11 2.96
C SER A 31 -3.80 -7.90 1.53
N GLY A 32 -3.20 -8.60 0.58
CA GLY A 32 -3.59 -8.60 -0.82
C GLY A 32 -2.52 -8.02 -1.74
N GLY A 33 -2.72 -8.23 -3.05
CA GLY A 33 -1.84 -7.72 -4.10
C GLY A 33 -2.19 -6.29 -4.51
N LEU A 34 -1.67 -5.90 -5.67
CA LEU A 34 -1.95 -4.60 -6.28
C LEU A 34 -3.03 -4.76 -7.37
N SER A 35 -2.72 -4.54 -8.65
CA SER A 35 -3.70 -4.72 -9.70
C SER A 35 -4.18 -6.17 -9.83
N HIS A 36 -5.46 -6.34 -10.15
CA HIS A 36 -6.10 -7.65 -10.31
C HIS A 36 -6.86 -7.74 -11.63
N PHE A 37 -7.08 -8.97 -12.06
CA PHE A 37 -7.72 -9.39 -13.31
C PHE A 37 -6.88 -9.02 -14.53
N VAL A 38 -6.58 -7.77 -14.74
CA VAL A 38 -5.61 -7.29 -15.72
C VAL A 38 -4.46 -6.65 -14.96
N VAL A 39 -3.25 -7.11 -15.22
CA VAL A 39 -2.05 -6.56 -14.58
C VAL A 39 -1.79 -5.16 -15.15
N ASP A 40 -1.74 -4.18 -14.26
CA ASP A 40 -1.42 -2.79 -14.59
C ASP A 40 -0.11 -2.38 -13.92
N GLU A 41 1.00 -2.66 -14.60
CA GLU A 41 2.33 -2.39 -14.05
C GLU A 41 2.56 -0.89 -13.81
N ALA A 42 1.98 -0.02 -14.66
CA ALA A 42 2.13 1.42 -14.48
C ALA A 42 1.47 1.89 -13.18
N LEU A 43 0.24 1.46 -12.93
CA LEU A 43 -0.46 1.76 -11.68
C LEU A 43 0.28 1.18 -10.48
N ASP A 44 0.67 -0.08 -10.56
CA ASP A 44 1.34 -0.77 -9.45
C ASP A 44 2.66 -0.10 -9.09
N ASN A 45 3.45 0.29 -10.08
CA ASN A 45 4.72 0.99 -9.84
C ASN A 45 4.50 2.41 -9.30
N GLN A 46 3.43 3.10 -9.68
CA GLN A 46 3.08 4.40 -9.09
C GLN A 46 2.79 4.27 -7.60
N VAL A 47 2.08 3.22 -7.20
CA VAL A 47 1.80 2.96 -5.77
C VAL A 47 3.09 2.69 -5.02
N ILE A 48 3.93 1.80 -5.54
CA ILE A 48 5.22 1.45 -4.93
C ILE A 48 6.13 2.68 -4.80
N ASP A 49 6.23 3.48 -5.86
CA ASP A 49 7.06 4.70 -5.85
C ASP A 49 6.58 5.72 -4.83
N ALA A 50 5.26 5.92 -4.71
CA ALA A 50 4.69 6.82 -3.72
C ALA A 50 5.01 6.35 -2.29
N ILE A 51 4.94 5.04 -2.05
CA ILE A 51 5.31 4.43 -0.76
C ILE A 51 6.80 4.65 -0.48
N ARG A 52 7.68 4.37 -1.45
CA ARG A 52 9.13 4.58 -1.30
C ARG A 52 9.49 6.01 -0.96
N ARG A 53 8.84 6.97 -1.61
CA ARG A 53 9.08 8.40 -1.40
C ARG A 53 8.37 8.96 -0.17
N LYS A 54 7.57 8.14 0.51
CA LYS A 54 6.76 8.57 1.66
C LYS A 54 5.85 9.76 1.28
N ASP A 55 5.31 9.72 0.08
CA ASP A 55 4.54 10.81 -0.52
C ASP A 55 3.05 10.63 -0.25
N SER A 56 2.60 11.14 0.90
CA SER A 56 1.20 11.04 1.33
C SER A 56 0.24 11.70 0.33
N ALA A 57 0.66 12.81 -0.28
CA ALA A 57 -0.17 13.50 -1.27
C ALA A 57 -0.38 12.64 -2.52
N ALA A 58 0.67 11.96 -3.00
CA ALA A 58 0.57 11.05 -4.13
C ALA A 58 -0.32 9.85 -3.80
N LEU A 59 -0.20 9.27 -2.61
CA LEU A 59 -1.07 8.17 -2.16
C LEU A 59 -2.54 8.60 -2.12
N ALA A 60 -2.83 9.82 -1.68
CA ALA A 60 -4.18 10.36 -1.60
C ALA A 60 -4.76 10.75 -2.96
N ALA A 61 -3.92 10.93 -3.98
CA ALA A 61 -4.32 11.47 -5.29
C ALA A 61 -4.70 10.41 -6.33
N PHE A 62 -4.59 9.11 -6.01
CA PHE A 62 -4.99 8.07 -6.96
C PHE A 62 -6.45 8.20 -7.33
N ASP A 63 -6.75 7.97 -8.62
CA ASP A 63 -8.11 7.99 -9.12
C ASP A 63 -8.88 6.78 -8.54
N PRO A 64 -9.99 7.00 -7.81
CA PRO A 64 -10.81 5.91 -7.30
C PRO A 64 -11.27 4.93 -8.38
N GLN A 65 -11.41 5.37 -9.62
CA GLN A 65 -11.82 4.51 -10.74
C GLN A 65 -10.76 3.47 -11.11
N GLN A 66 -9.49 3.75 -10.84
CA GLN A 66 -8.41 2.77 -11.03
C GLN A 66 -8.39 1.69 -9.94
N LEU A 67 -9.06 1.93 -8.81
CA LEU A 67 -9.05 1.06 -7.64
C LEU A 67 -10.38 0.31 -7.49
N GLN A 68 -10.87 -0.25 -8.59
CA GLN A 68 -12.12 -1.00 -8.61
C GLN A 68 -11.88 -2.51 -8.73
N ALA A 69 -12.94 -3.29 -8.49
CA ALA A 69 -12.91 -4.75 -8.53
C ALA A 69 -11.76 -5.30 -7.67
N GLY A 70 -10.98 -6.23 -8.20
CA GLY A 70 -9.85 -6.80 -7.47
C GLY A 70 -8.75 -5.79 -7.13
N SER A 71 -8.53 -4.79 -7.99
CA SER A 71 -7.56 -3.72 -7.74
C SER A 71 -7.95 -2.79 -6.59
N SER A 72 -9.15 -2.96 -6.05
CA SER A 72 -9.56 -2.29 -4.81
C SER A 72 -8.67 -2.63 -3.61
N GLU A 73 -7.96 -3.76 -3.63
CA GLU A 73 -7.02 -4.16 -2.58
C GLU A 73 -5.83 -3.21 -2.46
N ILE A 74 -5.53 -2.43 -3.48
CA ILE A 74 -4.51 -1.36 -3.42
C ILE A 74 -4.78 -0.43 -2.24
N ARG A 75 -6.04 -0.24 -1.86
CA ARG A 75 -6.42 0.58 -0.69
C ARG A 75 -5.74 0.11 0.60
N ASN A 76 -5.54 -1.18 0.77
CA ASN A 76 -4.80 -1.70 1.93
C ASN A 76 -3.36 -1.18 1.94
N TRP A 77 -2.74 -1.12 0.77
CA TRP A 77 -1.39 -0.58 0.62
C TRP A 77 -1.33 0.93 0.87
N LEU A 78 -2.38 1.68 0.50
CA LEU A 78 -2.45 3.12 0.81
C LEU A 78 -2.53 3.35 2.32
N VAL A 79 -3.34 2.58 3.03
CA VAL A 79 -3.46 2.66 4.49
C VAL A 79 -2.13 2.33 5.16
N VAL A 80 -1.55 1.18 4.83
CA VAL A 80 -0.31 0.71 5.47
C VAL A 80 0.87 1.57 5.06
N GLY A 81 0.96 2.01 3.81
CA GLY A 81 2.01 2.91 3.34
C GLY A 81 2.06 4.21 4.13
N GLU A 82 0.90 4.81 4.40
CA GLU A 82 0.82 6.01 5.24
C GLU A 82 1.09 5.69 6.72
N LEU A 83 0.56 4.59 7.22
CA LEU A 83 0.80 4.18 8.60
C LEU A 83 2.30 3.96 8.85
N ALA A 84 2.98 3.33 7.92
CA ALA A 84 4.40 3.01 8.02
C ALA A 84 5.33 4.16 7.58
N ARG A 85 4.79 5.34 7.32
CA ARG A 85 5.54 6.49 6.77
C ARG A 85 6.78 6.85 7.59
N GLU A 86 6.72 6.69 8.90
CA GLU A 86 7.82 7.01 9.81
C GLU A 86 8.75 5.82 10.08
N LEU A 87 8.47 4.69 9.46
CA LEU A 87 9.32 3.53 9.51
C LEU A 87 10.31 3.52 8.33
N ASP A 88 11.29 2.64 8.39
CA ASP A 88 12.23 2.41 7.31
C ASP A 88 11.71 1.29 6.39
N LEU A 89 11.52 1.59 5.10
CA LEU A 89 11.20 0.56 4.12
C LEU A 89 12.46 -0.25 3.83
N GLU A 90 12.52 -1.44 4.40
CA GLU A 90 13.70 -2.29 4.30
C GLU A 90 13.85 -2.88 2.90
N TRP A 91 12.77 -3.38 2.35
CA TRP A 91 12.75 -3.89 0.98
C TRP A 91 11.33 -3.89 0.42
N VAL A 92 11.25 -3.88 -0.89
CA VAL A 92 10.02 -4.13 -1.64
C VAL A 92 10.36 -4.87 -2.92
N GLU A 93 9.56 -5.88 -3.24
CA GLU A 93 9.64 -6.62 -4.48
C GLU A 93 8.30 -6.59 -5.19
N TYR A 94 8.35 -6.47 -6.51
CA TYR A 94 7.18 -6.46 -7.36
C TYR A 94 7.29 -7.57 -8.40
N VAL A 95 6.24 -8.39 -8.51
CA VAL A 95 6.15 -9.48 -9.47
C VAL A 95 4.84 -9.36 -10.24
N PRO A 96 4.88 -8.92 -11.51
CA PRO A 96 3.67 -8.94 -12.35
C PRO A 96 3.36 -10.38 -12.75
N GLY A 97 2.37 -10.97 -12.10
CA GLY A 97 2.00 -12.38 -12.30
C GLY A 97 1.03 -12.54 -13.47
N TYR A 98 1.53 -12.57 -14.69
CA TYR A 98 0.71 -12.78 -15.89
C TYR A 98 0.25 -14.22 -16.02
N ARG A 99 -1.03 -14.41 -16.37
CA ARG A 99 -1.62 -15.72 -16.61
C ARG A 99 -1.82 -15.99 -18.10
N THR A 100 -2.10 -14.97 -18.90
CA THR A 100 -2.39 -15.11 -20.33
C THR A 100 -1.74 -13.99 -21.13
N PRO A 101 -1.60 -14.18 -22.49
CA PRO A 101 -1.13 -13.10 -23.38
C PRO A 101 -2.00 -11.86 -23.37
N ALA A 102 -3.27 -11.95 -22.90
CA ALA A 102 -4.17 -10.82 -22.76
C ALA A 102 -3.89 -10.00 -21.49
N LEU A 103 -2.75 -10.22 -20.82
CA LEU A 103 -2.28 -9.51 -19.62
C LEU A 103 -3.15 -9.76 -18.38
N THR A 104 -3.97 -10.82 -18.39
CA THR A 104 -4.71 -11.22 -17.18
C THR A 104 -3.76 -11.74 -16.12
N GLY A 105 -4.08 -11.51 -14.87
CA GLY A 105 -3.27 -11.95 -13.73
C GLY A 105 -3.38 -11.01 -12.55
N THR A 106 -2.33 -10.97 -11.76
CA THR A 106 -2.27 -10.14 -10.55
C THR A 106 -0.89 -9.51 -10.42
N GLY A 107 -0.86 -8.22 -10.16
CA GLY A 107 0.36 -7.54 -9.74
C GLY A 107 0.65 -7.87 -8.28
N LEU A 108 1.67 -8.68 -8.04
CA LEU A 108 2.05 -9.09 -6.70
C LEU A 108 3.15 -8.17 -6.18
N ALA A 109 2.98 -7.71 -4.95
CA ALA A 109 4.00 -6.93 -4.26
C ALA A 109 4.20 -7.47 -2.85
N PHE A 110 5.44 -7.40 -2.41
CA PHE A 110 5.85 -7.81 -1.07
C PHE A 110 6.76 -6.72 -0.53
N ALA A 111 6.54 -6.33 0.71
CA ALA A 111 7.33 -5.28 1.34
C ALA A 111 7.46 -5.52 2.83
N ALA A 112 8.53 -5.01 3.41
CA ALA A 112 8.72 -5.00 4.85
C ALA A 112 9.26 -3.65 5.31
N TRP A 113 8.74 -3.20 6.43
CA TRP A 113 9.22 -2.02 7.13
C TRP A 113 9.74 -2.42 8.50
N THR A 114 10.74 -1.72 8.96
CA THR A 114 11.31 -1.89 10.28
C THR A 114 11.26 -0.58 11.07
N THR A 115 11.26 -0.70 12.39
CA THR A 115 11.44 0.48 13.23
C THR A 115 12.83 1.05 13.00
N LEU A 116 12.91 2.38 12.97
CA LEU A 116 14.21 3.04 12.95
C LEU A 116 14.97 2.71 14.25
N PRO A 117 16.29 2.50 14.16
CA PRO A 117 17.10 2.24 15.35
C PRO A 117 17.11 3.41 16.33
#